data_e630c6afbf9cdcfb3985eea80218fbed
#
_entry.id   e630c6afbf9cdcfb3985eea80218fbed
#
_cell.length_a   1.000
_cell.length_b   1.000
_cell.length_c   1.000
_cell.angle_alpha   90.00
_cell.angle_beta   90.00
_cell.angle_gamma   90.00
#
_symmetry.space_group_name_H-M   'P 1'
#
loop_
_entity.id
_entity.type
_entity.pdbx_description
1 polymer ?
#
loop_
_entity_poly.entity_id
_entity_poly.type
_entity_poly.pdbx_seq_one_letter_code
_entity_poly.pdbx_strand_id
1 'polypeptide(L)'
;MNNAMHKEPERSAARMTLSELVAGFVPVSIANKLDSNLLVTGIQLDSRLVVSGDVFVAVFGRNLDARDFISIAINAGAAAVLAESGGQWVGVRDVGGVPVIAVDSLQSKISAIAGRFYAEPSAQAGVIGITGTNGKTSCAAFMAQVFRDLGLDSATIGTLGYGRPDALSATALTTPDAVFTQRALFELVSAGVDPVIMEVSSVGLDQRRVSGVQFDTAVFTNLTRDHLDYHGTMEAYGASKKKLFTMPRLKRAVINLDDAYGISLINDIASRVEIVTYSQSRAAASVRAERVAMDSQGIAMHLVTPIGSGDVRVGLLGGFNLSNLLAVVATVVSYCTAEADSQDASAFQCKLIFSQLAAALTRLKPVPGRMQIVAAASDISDVSVVVDYAHTPDGLRSALLGLREHFDGELTCVFGAGGNRDAGKRPLMGEVAEHYADRVILTDDNPRAEEGGAIIDQILSGFAGPDAVVRMRDRAEAIATVIAAAKPGAVILIAGKGHENYQEINGERQPFSDVEHARAAILKRSLTRGAS
;
A
#
# COMPACT_ATOMS: atom_id res chain seq x y z
N MET A 1 14.18 -26.52 -4.80
CA MET A 1 15.26 -26.04 -3.95
C MET A 1 15.86 -24.82 -4.64
N ASN A 2 15.38 -23.65 -4.33
CA ASN A 2 16.08 -22.39 -4.60
C ASN A 2 15.74 -21.47 -3.44
N ASN A 3 16.62 -21.49 -2.44
CA ASN A 3 16.68 -20.53 -1.36
C ASN A 3 17.02 -19.16 -1.99
N ALA A 4 16.01 -18.34 -2.27
CA ALA A 4 16.21 -16.91 -2.28
C ALA A 4 16.55 -16.55 -0.83
N MET A 5 17.83 -16.49 -0.52
CA MET A 5 18.35 -15.98 0.73
C MET A 5 17.72 -14.60 0.94
N HIS A 6 16.76 -14.52 1.87
CA HIS A 6 16.52 -13.27 2.55
C HIS A 6 17.86 -12.90 3.18
N LYS A 7 18.54 -11.92 2.58
CA LYS A 7 19.62 -11.23 3.30
C LYS A 7 18.98 -10.78 4.60
N GLU A 8 19.43 -11.33 5.72
CA GLU A 8 19.07 -10.79 7.03
C GLU A 8 19.40 -9.30 6.98
N PRO A 9 18.44 -8.41 7.26
CA PRO A 9 18.75 -7.01 7.44
C PRO A 9 19.76 -6.91 8.57
N GLU A 10 20.78 -6.08 8.40
CA GLU A 10 21.75 -5.79 9.46
C GLU A 10 20.98 -5.49 10.74
N ARG A 11 21.35 -6.16 11.83
CA ARG A 11 20.64 -6.04 13.10
C ARG A 11 20.69 -4.60 13.58
N SER A 12 19.54 -4.05 13.90
CA SER A 12 19.43 -2.78 14.61
C SER A 12 20.39 -2.77 15.82
N ALA A 13 21.11 -1.66 15.99
CA ALA A 13 21.95 -1.45 17.18
C ALA A 13 21.14 -1.21 18.46
N ALA A 14 19.82 -1.28 18.42
CA ALA A 14 18.93 -1.10 19.54
C ALA A 14 19.16 -2.19 20.61
N ARG A 15 19.35 -1.77 21.85
CA ARG A 15 19.52 -2.65 23.01
C ARG A 15 18.88 -2.00 24.22
N MET A 16 18.17 -2.78 25.02
CA MET A 16 17.65 -2.33 26.31
C MET A 16 17.49 -3.50 27.26
N THR A 17 17.27 -3.23 28.54
CA THR A 17 16.97 -4.29 29.49
C THR A 17 15.52 -4.76 29.33
N LEU A 18 15.28 -6.03 29.64
CA LEU A 18 13.91 -6.59 29.61
C LEU A 18 12.96 -5.80 30.52
N SER A 19 13.44 -5.37 31.68
CA SER A 19 12.66 -4.58 32.65
C SER A 19 12.23 -3.22 32.07
N GLU A 20 13.11 -2.53 31.34
CA GLU A 20 12.79 -1.29 30.61
C GLU A 20 11.78 -1.55 29.49
N LEU A 21 11.98 -2.63 28.73
CA LEU A 21 11.10 -2.99 27.62
C LEU A 21 9.65 -3.17 28.07
N VAL A 22 9.41 -3.88 29.17
CA VAL A 22 8.07 -4.22 29.65
C VAL A 22 7.48 -3.23 30.66
N ALA A 23 8.23 -2.21 31.07
CA ALA A 23 7.77 -1.23 32.06
C ALA A 23 6.45 -0.56 31.63
N GLY A 24 5.43 -0.60 32.52
CA GLY A 24 4.09 -0.07 32.24
C GLY A 24 3.20 -0.96 31.36
N PHE A 25 3.73 -2.01 30.74
CA PHE A 25 2.94 -3.01 30.01
C PHE A 25 2.55 -4.21 30.89
N VAL A 26 3.29 -4.42 31.97
CA VAL A 26 3.02 -5.42 33.00
C VAL A 26 2.88 -4.76 34.38
N PRO A 27 2.21 -5.40 35.36
CA PRO A 27 2.16 -4.92 36.72
C PRO A 27 3.57 -4.75 37.33
N VAL A 28 3.77 -3.73 38.17
CA VAL A 28 5.04 -3.45 38.84
C VAL A 28 5.55 -4.67 39.62
N SER A 29 4.64 -5.46 40.22
CA SER A 29 4.98 -6.70 40.92
C SER A 29 5.58 -7.79 40.03
N ILE A 30 5.31 -7.73 38.73
CA ILE A 30 5.92 -8.60 37.72
C ILE A 30 7.27 -8.01 37.31
N ALA A 31 7.31 -6.73 36.95
CA ALA A 31 8.53 -6.05 36.52
C ALA A 31 9.66 -6.19 37.55
N ASN A 32 9.35 -6.06 38.85
CA ASN A 32 10.31 -6.19 39.94
C ASN A 32 10.88 -7.61 40.15
N LYS A 33 10.32 -8.62 39.51
CA LYS A 33 10.82 -10.01 39.55
C LYS A 33 11.79 -10.34 38.41
N LEU A 34 11.91 -9.46 37.46
CA LEU A 34 12.79 -9.65 36.31
C LEU A 34 14.22 -9.28 36.64
N ASP A 35 15.18 -9.99 36.06
CA ASP A 35 16.57 -9.58 36.12
C ASP A 35 16.75 -8.21 35.44
N SER A 36 17.16 -7.22 36.22
CA SER A 36 17.40 -5.86 35.76
C SER A 36 18.54 -5.73 34.76
N ASN A 37 19.39 -6.76 34.63
CA ASN A 37 20.55 -6.79 33.75
C ASN A 37 20.30 -7.61 32.48
N LEU A 38 19.16 -8.29 32.34
CA LEU A 38 18.86 -9.10 31.18
C LEU A 38 18.67 -8.21 29.96
N LEU A 39 19.68 -8.18 29.07
CA LEU A 39 19.68 -7.40 27.86
C LEU A 39 18.91 -8.11 26.74
N VAL A 40 18.13 -7.32 26.01
CA VAL A 40 17.38 -7.70 24.82
C VAL A 40 18.01 -7.03 23.61
N THR A 41 18.20 -7.78 22.52
CA THR A 41 18.87 -7.31 21.30
C THR A 41 17.97 -7.35 20.07
N GLY A 42 16.73 -7.85 20.20
CA GLY A 42 15.74 -7.91 19.12
C GLY A 42 14.36 -8.35 19.63
N ILE A 43 13.36 -8.20 18.79
CA ILE A 43 11.98 -8.66 19.03
C ILE A 43 11.52 -9.45 17.82
N GLN A 44 10.91 -10.63 18.02
CA GLN A 44 10.41 -11.50 16.95
C GLN A 44 8.97 -11.96 17.22
N LEU A 45 8.17 -11.98 16.15
CA LEU A 45 6.82 -12.58 16.13
C LEU A 45 6.82 -13.99 15.55
N ASP A 46 7.87 -14.38 14.84
CA ASP A 46 8.04 -15.70 14.24
C ASP A 46 9.16 -16.45 14.96
N SER A 47 8.82 -17.59 15.59
CA SER A 47 9.78 -18.42 16.33
C SER A 47 10.95 -18.93 15.49
N ARG A 48 10.77 -19.03 14.16
CA ARG A 48 11.78 -19.49 13.20
C ARG A 48 12.87 -18.43 12.93
N LEU A 49 12.56 -17.16 13.22
CA LEU A 49 13.46 -16.02 13.04
C LEU A 49 14.16 -15.61 14.34
N VAL A 50 13.83 -16.26 15.46
CA VAL A 50 14.45 -15.99 16.75
C VAL A 50 15.91 -16.39 16.73
N VAL A 51 16.75 -15.52 17.29
CA VAL A 51 18.17 -15.78 17.53
C VAL A 51 18.55 -15.35 18.95
N SER A 52 19.77 -15.66 19.38
CA SER A 52 20.24 -15.37 20.74
C SER A 52 20.10 -13.88 21.10
N GLY A 53 19.46 -13.61 22.24
CA GLY A 53 19.20 -12.27 22.75
C GLY A 53 17.86 -11.66 22.35
N ASP A 54 17.08 -12.29 21.47
CA ASP A 54 15.76 -11.79 21.08
C ASP A 54 14.70 -12.04 22.16
N VAL A 55 13.68 -11.19 22.17
CA VAL A 55 12.39 -11.46 22.82
C VAL A 55 11.44 -12.07 21.80
N PHE A 56 10.92 -13.25 22.09
CA PHE A 56 9.82 -13.83 21.31
C PHE A 56 8.47 -13.34 21.84
N VAL A 57 7.61 -12.84 20.94
CA VAL A 57 6.27 -12.35 21.26
C VAL A 57 5.24 -13.37 20.82
N ALA A 58 4.67 -14.11 21.77
CA ALA A 58 3.76 -15.21 21.54
C ALA A 58 2.30 -14.79 21.77
N VAL A 59 1.61 -14.39 20.71
CA VAL A 59 0.19 -13.97 20.76
C VAL A 59 -0.77 -15.11 20.45
N PHE A 60 -1.99 -14.98 20.95
CA PHE A 60 -3.12 -15.82 20.55
C PHE A 60 -3.75 -15.23 19.28
N GLY A 61 -3.41 -15.81 18.11
CA GLY A 61 -3.93 -15.39 16.82
C GLY A 61 -5.27 -16.04 16.45
N ARG A 62 -5.93 -15.53 15.40
CA ARG A 62 -7.20 -16.10 14.90
C ARG A 62 -7.07 -17.55 14.41
N ASN A 63 -5.96 -17.89 13.77
CA ASN A 63 -5.75 -19.19 13.13
C ASN A 63 -4.65 -20.03 13.79
N LEU A 64 -3.85 -19.43 14.65
CA LEU A 64 -2.67 -20.06 15.25
C LEU A 64 -2.44 -19.48 16.65
N ASP A 65 -2.14 -20.33 17.60
CA ASP A 65 -1.67 -19.92 18.92
C ASP A 65 -0.14 -19.90 18.93
N ALA A 66 0.47 -18.71 18.91
CA ALA A 66 1.93 -18.62 18.90
C ALA A 66 2.59 -19.09 20.19
N ARG A 67 1.81 -19.28 21.27
CA ARG A 67 2.30 -19.83 22.55
C ARG A 67 2.72 -21.30 22.43
N ASP A 68 2.23 -22.02 21.44
CA ASP A 68 2.66 -23.41 21.15
C ASP A 68 4.12 -23.48 20.67
N PHE A 69 4.69 -22.36 20.21
CA PHE A 69 6.05 -22.26 19.70
C PHE A 69 7.06 -21.71 20.72
N ILE A 70 6.65 -21.47 21.97
CA ILE A 70 7.52 -20.92 23.03
C ILE A 70 8.77 -21.79 23.22
N SER A 71 8.62 -23.10 23.30
CA SER A 71 9.76 -24.00 23.44
C SER A 71 10.73 -23.96 22.25
N ILE A 72 10.20 -23.76 21.05
CA ILE A 72 11.03 -23.61 19.83
C ILE A 72 11.84 -22.32 19.91
N ALA A 73 11.20 -21.21 20.27
CA ALA A 73 11.87 -19.92 20.42
C ALA A 73 12.95 -19.93 21.51
N ILE A 74 12.69 -20.60 22.64
CA ILE A 74 13.68 -20.78 23.74
C ILE A 74 14.88 -21.59 23.23
N ASN A 75 14.64 -22.69 22.53
CA ASN A 75 15.71 -23.51 21.97
C ASN A 75 16.52 -22.78 20.89
N ALA A 76 15.92 -21.80 20.21
CA ALA A 76 16.59 -20.93 19.25
C ALA A 76 17.41 -19.80 19.92
N GLY A 77 17.33 -19.65 21.25
CA GLY A 77 18.11 -18.67 22.02
C GLY A 77 17.37 -17.41 22.44
N ALA A 78 16.03 -17.44 22.47
CA ALA A 78 15.27 -16.32 23.02
C ALA A 78 15.75 -15.97 24.45
N ALA A 79 16.04 -14.70 24.69
CA ALA A 79 16.43 -14.20 26.02
C ALA A 79 15.22 -14.11 26.96
N ALA A 80 14.04 -13.86 26.39
CA ALA A 80 12.77 -13.81 27.12
C ALA A 80 11.61 -14.10 26.18
N VAL A 81 10.43 -14.39 26.72
CA VAL A 81 9.18 -14.53 25.97
C VAL A 81 8.12 -13.63 26.59
N LEU A 82 7.43 -12.85 25.75
CA LEU A 82 6.17 -12.19 26.11
C LEU A 82 5.02 -13.04 25.57
N ALA A 83 4.21 -13.61 26.46
CA ALA A 83 3.09 -14.47 26.07
C ALA A 83 1.75 -13.79 26.35
N GLU A 84 0.79 -13.91 25.44
CA GLU A 84 -0.59 -13.50 25.70
C GLU A 84 -1.11 -14.22 26.94
N SER A 85 -1.65 -13.45 27.92
CA SER A 85 -2.21 -14.04 29.14
C SER A 85 -3.34 -15.01 28.86
N GLY A 86 -3.44 -16.06 29.66
CA GLY A 86 -4.52 -17.03 29.62
C GLY A 86 -4.05 -18.49 29.65
N GLY A 87 -4.92 -19.37 30.14
CA GLY A 87 -4.59 -20.76 30.37
C GLY A 87 -3.46 -20.91 31.40
N GLN A 88 -2.40 -21.60 31.03
CA GLN A 88 -1.23 -21.78 31.88
C GLN A 88 -0.31 -20.55 31.97
N TRP A 89 -0.47 -19.56 31.08
CA TRP A 89 0.39 -18.38 31.01
C TRP A 89 -0.15 -17.27 31.88
N VAL A 90 0.36 -17.20 33.11
CA VAL A 90 -0.01 -16.22 34.13
C VAL A 90 1.25 -15.77 34.91
N GLY A 91 1.40 -14.47 35.08
CA GLY A 91 2.54 -13.89 35.82
C GLY A 91 3.88 -14.07 35.09
N VAL A 92 4.92 -14.48 35.81
CA VAL A 92 6.23 -14.83 35.26
C VAL A 92 6.50 -16.30 35.54
N ARG A 93 6.93 -17.03 34.55
CA ARG A 93 7.37 -18.43 34.66
C ARG A 93 8.79 -18.56 34.12
N ASP A 94 9.59 -19.38 34.76
CA ASP A 94 10.84 -19.85 34.18
C ASP A 94 10.57 -21.10 33.36
N VAL A 95 11.02 -21.10 32.11
CA VAL A 95 10.97 -22.27 31.22
C VAL A 95 12.37 -22.50 30.68
N GLY A 96 13.06 -23.48 31.22
CA GLY A 96 14.42 -23.81 30.80
C GLY A 96 15.45 -22.70 31.02
N GLY A 97 15.29 -21.89 32.07
CA GLY A 97 16.16 -20.76 32.37
C GLY A 97 15.79 -19.46 31.65
N VAL A 98 14.67 -19.44 30.90
CA VAL A 98 14.19 -18.25 30.17
C VAL A 98 12.89 -17.74 30.78
N PRO A 99 12.80 -16.45 31.12
CA PRO A 99 11.57 -15.87 31.67
C PRO A 99 10.49 -15.77 30.61
N VAL A 100 9.34 -16.37 30.87
CA VAL A 100 8.10 -16.23 30.11
C VAL A 100 7.14 -15.34 30.87
N ILE A 101 6.85 -14.17 30.34
CA ILE A 101 6.07 -13.11 30.98
C ILE A 101 4.68 -13.08 30.35
N ALA A 102 3.65 -13.31 31.16
CA ALA A 102 2.27 -13.18 30.70
C ALA A 102 1.88 -11.69 30.64
N VAL A 103 1.36 -11.27 29.51
CA VAL A 103 0.93 -9.89 29.24
C VAL A 103 -0.51 -9.88 28.80
N ASP A 104 -1.37 -9.17 29.54
CA ASP A 104 -2.79 -9.02 29.18
C ASP A 104 -2.95 -8.20 27.92
N SER A 105 -3.80 -8.67 26.98
CA SER A 105 -4.06 -8.00 25.71
C SER A 105 -2.76 -7.66 24.96
N LEU A 106 -1.81 -8.59 24.93
CA LEU A 106 -0.49 -8.42 24.32
C LEU A 106 -0.57 -7.94 22.89
N GLN A 107 -1.47 -8.52 22.08
CA GLN A 107 -1.66 -8.10 20.68
C GLN A 107 -1.89 -6.59 20.54
N SER A 108 -2.57 -5.97 21.50
CA SER A 108 -2.81 -4.52 21.46
C SER A 108 -1.60 -3.67 21.87
N LYS A 109 -0.60 -4.28 22.49
CA LYS A 109 0.58 -3.64 23.05
C LYS A 109 1.85 -3.81 22.21
N ILE A 110 1.87 -4.78 21.29
CA ILE A 110 3.08 -5.12 20.50
C ILE A 110 3.68 -3.90 19.82
N SER A 111 2.84 -3.09 19.15
CA SER A 111 3.32 -1.91 18.42
C SER A 111 3.98 -0.89 19.35
N ALA A 112 3.46 -0.71 20.55
CA ALA A 112 4.04 0.19 21.55
C ALA A 112 5.29 -0.40 22.21
N ILE A 113 5.32 -1.72 22.48
CA ILE A 113 6.51 -2.42 22.98
C ILE A 113 7.65 -2.33 21.97
N ALA A 114 7.35 -2.61 20.71
CA ALA A 114 8.34 -2.49 19.63
C ALA A 114 8.78 -1.03 19.42
N GLY A 115 7.84 -0.06 19.50
CA GLY A 115 8.17 1.37 19.44
C GLY A 115 9.18 1.77 20.49
N ARG A 116 8.97 1.34 21.75
CA ARG A 116 9.92 1.57 22.84
C ARG A 116 11.28 0.94 22.56
N PHE A 117 11.32 -0.31 22.11
CA PHE A 117 12.56 -1.00 21.77
C PHE A 117 13.37 -0.24 20.71
N TYR A 118 12.70 0.32 19.73
CA TYR A 118 13.29 1.11 18.65
C TYR A 118 13.34 2.62 18.93
N ALA A 119 13.30 3.03 20.23
CA ALA A 119 13.43 4.42 20.68
C ALA A 119 12.35 5.38 20.12
N GLU A 120 11.10 4.91 19.98
CA GLU A 120 9.93 5.69 19.56
C GLU A 120 10.18 6.46 18.23
N PRO A 121 10.53 5.77 17.13
CA PRO A 121 11.01 6.43 15.91
C PRO A 121 9.99 7.38 15.30
N SER A 122 8.70 7.08 15.40
CA SER A 122 7.63 7.94 14.90
C SER A 122 7.40 9.23 15.71
N ALA A 123 8.10 9.41 16.84
CA ALA A 123 8.13 10.67 17.57
C ALA A 123 9.25 11.61 17.07
N GLN A 124 10.16 11.11 16.24
CA GLN A 124 11.37 11.81 15.81
C GLN A 124 11.30 12.29 14.36
N ALA A 125 10.26 11.91 13.61
CA ALA A 125 10.03 12.34 12.23
C ALA A 125 8.53 12.44 11.95
N GLY A 126 8.14 13.20 10.93
CA GLY A 126 6.76 13.27 10.46
C GLY A 126 6.32 11.94 9.85
N VAL A 127 5.20 11.39 10.32
CA VAL A 127 4.63 10.16 9.75
C VAL A 127 3.26 10.45 9.15
N ILE A 128 3.12 10.17 7.84
CA ILE A 128 1.90 10.37 7.08
C ILE A 128 1.26 9.01 6.83
N GLY A 129 0.06 8.79 7.39
CA GLY A 129 -0.69 7.55 7.19
C GLY A 129 -1.76 7.69 6.12
N ILE A 130 -1.80 6.80 5.12
CA ILE A 130 -2.77 6.84 4.04
C ILE A 130 -3.69 5.62 4.13
N THR A 131 -5.00 5.85 4.25
CA THR A 131 -6.01 4.79 4.22
C THR A 131 -7.10 5.08 3.20
N GLY A 132 -7.80 4.01 2.80
CA GLY A 132 -8.88 4.01 1.83
C GLY A 132 -8.97 2.64 1.15
N THR A 133 -9.96 2.43 0.30
CA THR A 133 -10.03 1.20 -0.51
C THR A 133 -8.98 1.24 -1.60
N ASN A 134 -9.00 2.25 -2.44
CA ASN A 134 -8.10 2.46 -3.57
C ASN A 134 -7.21 3.70 -3.38
N GLY A 135 -6.14 3.82 -4.15
CA GLY A 135 -5.29 5.01 -4.23
C GLY A 135 -4.14 5.08 -3.22
N LYS A 136 -4.09 4.26 -2.17
CA LYS A 136 -3.04 4.29 -1.14
C LYS A 136 -1.62 4.27 -1.72
N THR A 137 -1.32 3.27 -2.51
CA THR A 137 0.00 3.06 -3.13
C THR A 137 0.38 4.20 -4.07
N SER A 138 -0.57 4.64 -4.91
CA SER A 138 -0.35 5.77 -5.82
C SER A 138 -0.09 7.06 -5.06
N CYS A 139 -0.91 7.37 -4.04
CA CYS A 139 -0.70 8.54 -3.20
C CYS A 139 0.65 8.49 -2.48
N ALA A 140 1.02 7.35 -1.88
CA ALA A 140 2.30 7.21 -1.19
C ALA A 140 3.49 7.45 -2.13
N ALA A 141 3.47 6.82 -3.31
CA ALA A 141 4.53 6.96 -4.30
C ALA A 141 4.61 8.37 -4.89
N PHE A 142 3.47 9.01 -5.17
CA PHE A 142 3.44 10.39 -5.67
C PHE A 142 3.89 11.39 -4.61
N MET A 143 3.46 11.23 -3.35
CA MET A 143 3.94 12.08 -2.24
C MET A 143 5.46 12.01 -2.10
N ALA A 144 6.03 10.78 -2.12
CA ALA A 144 7.47 10.61 -2.00
C ALA A 144 8.23 11.27 -3.16
N GLN A 145 7.69 11.22 -4.39
CA GLN A 145 8.28 11.92 -5.53
C GLN A 145 8.20 13.45 -5.35
N VAL A 146 7.04 13.97 -4.95
CA VAL A 146 6.86 15.42 -4.75
C VAL A 146 7.74 15.94 -3.62
N PHE A 147 7.77 15.28 -2.46
CA PHE A 147 8.63 15.69 -1.35
C PHE A 147 10.11 15.73 -1.75
N ARG A 148 10.59 14.70 -2.46
CA ARG A 148 11.96 14.67 -2.96
C ARG A 148 12.24 15.82 -3.94
N ASP A 149 11.33 16.10 -4.85
CA ASP A 149 11.46 17.21 -5.80
C ASP A 149 11.43 18.59 -5.12
N LEU A 150 10.86 18.66 -3.92
CA LEU A 150 10.89 19.82 -3.04
C LEU A 150 12.10 19.86 -2.10
N GLY A 151 12.99 18.87 -2.19
CA GLY A 151 14.24 18.79 -1.41
C GLY A 151 14.11 18.11 -0.05
N LEU A 152 12.98 17.42 0.23
CA LEU A 152 12.78 16.66 1.46
C LEU A 152 13.17 15.17 1.23
N ASP A 153 13.92 14.59 2.17
CA ASP A 153 14.33 13.19 2.09
C ASP A 153 13.22 12.29 2.65
N SER A 154 12.32 11.87 1.79
CA SER A 154 11.16 11.07 2.16
C SER A 154 11.30 9.60 1.78
N ALA A 155 10.61 8.74 2.52
CA ALA A 155 10.52 7.31 2.23
C ALA A 155 9.09 6.79 2.38
N THR A 156 8.83 5.60 1.83
CA THR A 156 7.53 4.92 1.92
C THR A 156 7.63 3.62 2.70
N ILE A 157 6.51 3.21 3.33
CA ILE A 157 6.28 1.85 3.84
C ILE A 157 4.92 1.40 3.28
N GLY A 158 4.92 0.42 2.37
CA GLY A 158 3.67 0.02 1.71
C GLY A 158 3.80 -1.19 0.81
N THR A 159 2.87 -1.29 -0.13
CA THR A 159 2.71 -2.42 -1.06
C THR A 159 3.93 -2.62 -1.96
N LEU A 160 4.57 -1.54 -2.40
CA LEU A 160 5.74 -1.61 -3.25
C LEU A 160 7.03 -1.94 -2.49
N GLY A 161 7.00 -1.84 -1.17
CA GLY A 161 8.16 -2.02 -0.32
C GLY A 161 8.29 -0.93 0.73
N TYR A 162 9.46 -0.90 1.41
CA TYR A 162 9.84 0.19 2.31
C TYR A 162 11.21 0.75 1.93
N GLY A 163 11.39 2.04 2.08
CA GLY A 163 12.61 2.74 1.73
C GLY A 163 12.39 4.00 0.91
N ARG A 164 13.48 4.62 0.47
CA ARG A 164 13.45 5.72 -0.49
C ARG A 164 12.93 5.25 -1.86
N PRO A 165 12.29 6.09 -2.68
CA PRO A 165 11.68 5.66 -3.95
C PRO A 165 12.60 4.88 -4.90
N ASP A 166 13.90 5.16 -4.88
CA ASP A 166 14.87 4.52 -5.75
C ASP A 166 15.57 3.28 -5.12
N ALA A 167 15.26 2.96 -3.85
CA ALA A 167 15.88 1.89 -3.07
C ALA A 167 14.87 1.20 -2.15
N LEU A 168 13.82 0.63 -2.74
CA LEU A 168 12.80 -0.08 -2.00
C LEU A 168 13.22 -1.52 -1.69
N SER A 169 13.12 -1.90 -0.42
CA SER A 169 13.19 -3.28 0.04
C SER A 169 11.78 -3.88 0.09
N ALA A 170 11.62 -5.13 -0.30
CA ALA A 170 10.31 -5.77 -0.36
C ALA A 170 9.65 -5.90 1.03
N THR A 171 8.34 -5.75 1.06
CA THR A 171 7.48 -6.05 2.22
C THR A 171 6.53 -7.19 1.90
N ALA A 172 6.21 -8.01 2.88
CA ALA A 172 5.25 -9.11 2.70
C ALA A 172 3.79 -8.63 2.65
N LEU A 173 3.49 -7.47 3.19
CA LEU A 173 2.14 -6.93 3.37
C LEU A 173 2.13 -5.42 3.13
N THR A 174 1.02 -4.90 2.61
CA THR A 174 0.78 -3.45 2.46
C THR A 174 1.03 -2.68 3.74
N THR A 175 0.58 -3.22 4.87
CA THR A 175 0.89 -2.72 6.22
C THR A 175 1.57 -3.86 6.96
N PRO A 176 2.88 -3.82 7.13
CA PRO A 176 3.62 -4.88 7.81
C PRO A 176 3.16 -5.11 9.26
N ASP A 177 3.63 -6.18 9.89
CA ASP A 177 3.38 -6.41 11.30
C ASP A 177 3.98 -5.30 12.18
N ALA A 178 3.58 -5.30 13.45
CA ALA A 178 3.92 -4.20 14.35
C ALA A 178 5.41 -4.08 14.67
N VAL A 179 6.13 -5.19 14.73
CA VAL A 179 7.58 -5.20 15.01
C VAL A 179 8.34 -4.72 13.78
N PHE A 180 8.02 -5.27 12.60
CA PHE A 180 8.61 -4.82 11.35
C PHE A 180 8.36 -3.34 11.11
N THR A 181 7.12 -2.85 11.35
CA THR A 181 6.76 -1.44 11.17
C THR A 181 7.65 -0.52 12.00
N GLN A 182 7.84 -0.82 13.29
CA GLN A 182 8.66 0.01 14.18
C GLN A 182 10.15 -0.06 13.82
N ARG A 183 10.63 -1.23 13.42
CA ARG A 183 12.00 -1.40 12.92
C ARG A 183 12.24 -0.59 11.65
N ALA A 184 11.36 -0.70 10.66
CA ALA A 184 11.46 0.04 9.41
C ALA A 184 11.45 1.56 9.64
N LEU A 185 10.57 2.04 10.54
CA LEU A 185 10.57 3.45 10.95
C LEU A 185 11.90 3.84 11.59
N PHE A 186 12.45 3.01 12.49
CA PHE A 186 13.74 3.28 13.14
C PHE A 186 14.88 3.34 12.12
N GLU A 187 14.95 2.39 11.18
CA GLU A 187 15.97 2.37 10.13
C GLU A 187 15.91 3.63 9.26
N LEU A 188 14.70 4.01 8.82
CA LEU A 188 14.49 5.18 7.97
C LEU A 188 14.82 6.50 8.70
N VAL A 189 14.30 6.67 9.91
CA VAL A 189 14.52 7.89 10.71
C VAL A 189 15.99 8.01 11.12
N SER A 190 16.64 6.92 11.51
CA SER A 190 18.08 6.90 11.80
C SER A 190 18.94 7.25 10.57
N ALA A 191 18.42 7.00 9.37
CA ALA A 191 19.04 7.41 8.11
C ALA A 191 18.71 8.85 7.68
N GLY A 192 18.04 9.63 8.54
CA GLY A 192 17.69 11.02 8.31
C GLY A 192 16.44 11.25 7.45
N VAL A 193 15.63 10.22 7.25
CA VAL A 193 14.38 10.34 6.46
C VAL A 193 13.32 11.12 7.24
N ASP A 194 12.75 12.14 6.62
CA ASP A 194 11.60 12.91 7.06
C ASP A 194 10.93 13.62 5.86
N PRO A 195 9.64 13.37 5.55
CA PRO A 195 8.69 12.50 6.26
C PRO A 195 8.75 11.01 5.83
N VAL A 196 8.16 10.12 6.67
CA VAL A 196 7.87 8.74 6.30
C VAL A 196 6.39 8.61 5.93
N ILE A 197 6.11 8.10 4.73
CA ILE A 197 4.76 7.95 4.18
C ILE A 197 4.35 6.48 4.25
N MET A 198 3.25 6.17 4.93
CA MET A 198 2.86 4.81 5.23
C MET A 198 1.48 4.45 4.68
N GLU A 199 1.37 3.35 3.93
CA GLU A 199 0.08 2.76 3.59
C GLU A 199 -0.51 2.06 4.81
N VAL A 200 -1.72 2.47 5.23
CA VAL A 200 -2.41 1.94 6.40
C VAL A 200 -3.70 1.26 5.99
N SER A 201 -3.65 -0.07 5.85
CA SER A 201 -4.80 -0.89 5.47
C SER A 201 -5.79 -1.05 6.64
N SER A 202 -7.06 -1.29 6.31
CA SER A 202 -8.09 -1.57 7.32
C SER A 202 -7.76 -2.80 8.17
N VAL A 203 -7.21 -3.84 7.55
CA VAL A 203 -6.76 -5.06 8.26
C VAL A 203 -5.60 -4.74 9.21
N GLY A 204 -4.63 -3.91 8.78
CA GLY A 204 -3.53 -3.47 9.63
C GLY A 204 -4.01 -2.66 10.84
N LEU A 205 -5.01 -1.79 10.63
CA LEU A 205 -5.66 -1.04 11.72
C LEU A 205 -6.43 -1.94 12.67
N ASP A 206 -7.18 -2.90 12.14
CA ASP A 206 -7.97 -3.83 12.95
C ASP A 206 -7.06 -4.73 13.78
N GLN A 207 -6.00 -5.23 13.20
CA GLN A 207 -4.97 -6.05 13.86
C GLN A 207 -3.99 -5.24 14.71
N ARG A 208 -4.19 -3.92 14.86
CA ARG A 208 -3.38 -3.01 15.69
C ARG A 208 -1.89 -2.97 15.32
N ARG A 209 -1.55 -3.27 14.06
CA ARG A 209 -0.15 -3.31 13.60
C ARG A 209 0.56 -1.96 13.71
N VAL A 210 -0.21 -0.87 13.74
CA VAL A 210 0.30 0.51 13.78
C VAL A 210 -0.15 1.28 15.01
N SER A 211 -0.70 0.60 16.04
CA SER A 211 -1.29 1.26 17.21
C SER A 211 -0.29 2.07 18.06
N GLY A 212 1.00 1.76 17.97
CA GLY A 212 2.08 2.51 18.63
C GLY A 212 2.78 3.52 17.70
N VAL A 213 2.33 3.67 16.46
CA VAL A 213 2.87 4.68 15.54
C VAL A 213 2.20 6.03 15.82
N GLN A 214 3.00 7.08 15.91
CA GLN A 214 2.54 8.45 16.09
C GLN A 214 2.43 9.10 14.71
N PHE A 215 1.21 9.15 14.18
CA PHE A 215 0.94 9.81 12.90
C PHE A 215 0.73 11.32 13.11
N ASP A 216 1.38 12.13 12.29
CA ASP A 216 1.14 13.57 12.19
C ASP A 216 -0.05 13.89 11.29
N THR A 217 -0.12 13.21 10.15
CA THR A 217 -1.14 13.42 9.14
C THR A 217 -1.79 12.10 8.75
N ALA A 218 -3.11 12.07 8.69
CA ALA A 218 -3.89 10.95 8.17
C ALA A 218 -4.61 11.35 6.89
N VAL A 219 -4.54 10.52 5.85
CA VAL A 219 -5.14 10.76 4.54
C VAL A 219 -6.21 9.72 4.27
N PHE A 220 -7.41 10.17 3.93
CA PHE A 220 -8.52 9.33 3.50
C PHE A 220 -8.77 9.50 2.00
N THR A 221 -8.66 8.41 1.24
CA THR A 221 -8.87 8.44 -0.22
C THR A 221 -10.31 8.13 -0.61
N ASN A 222 -10.83 6.96 -0.24
CA ASN A 222 -12.21 6.54 -0.57
C ASN A 222 -12.62 5.29 0.23
N LEU A 223 -13.94 4.99 0.22
CA LEU A 223 -14.50 3.76 0.77
C LEU A 223 -15.45 3.11 -0.24
N THR A 224 -14.99 2.06 -0.93
CA THR A 224 -15.79 1.24 -1.84
C THR A 224 -15.78 -0.22 -1.38
N ARG A 225 -16.58 -1.10 -1.99
CA ARG A 225 -16.73 -2.50 -1.58
C ARG A 225 -15.43 -3.28 -1.79
N ASP A 226 -14.82 -3.71 -0.67
CA ASP A 226 -13.65 -4.60 -0.64
C ASP A 226 -13.51 -5.23 0.75
N HIS A 227 -12.74 -6.31 0.88
CA HIS A 227 -12.41 -6.96 2.16
C HIS A 227 -13.62 -7.33 3.04
N LEU A 228 -14.80 -7.60 2.47
CA LEU A 228 -15.99 -8.01 3.23
C LEU A 228 -15.86 -9.46 3.75
N ASP A 229 -15.02 -10.28 3.16
CA ASP A 229 -14.59 -11.58 3.68
C ASP A 229 -13.93 -11.47 5.06
N TYR A 230 -13.24 -10.35 5.32
CA TYR A 230 -12.59 -10.06 6.59
C TYR A 230 -13.47 -9.26 7.55
N HIS A 231 -14.10 -8.16 7.08
CA HIS A 231 -14.83 -7.21 7.91
C HIS A 231 -16.31 -7.52 8.08
N GLY A 232 -16.88 -8.35 7.21
CA GLY A 232 -18.30 -8.73 7.20
C GLY A 232 -19.20 -7.68 6.59
N THR A 233 -19.13 -6.41 7.00
CA THR A 233 -19.98 -5.31 6.53
C THR A 233 -19.19 -4.07 6.13
N MET A 234 -19.82 -3.19 5.33
CA MET A 234 -19.21 -1.90 4.93
C MET A 234 -19.02 -0.96 6.12
N GLU A 235 -19.93 -1.01 7.10
CA GLU A 235 -19.86 -0.23 8.33
C GLU A 235 -18.64 -0.62 9.17
N ALA A 236 -18.39 -1.92 9.37
CA ALA A 236 -17.23 -2.42 10.09
C ALA A 236 -15.93 -2.09 9.33
N TYR A 237 -15.97 -2.17 7.99
CA TYR A 237 -14.85 -1.79 7.14
C TYR A 237 -14.50 -0.30 7.26
N GLY A 238 -15.50 0.58 7.18
CA GLY A 238 -15.33 2.03 7.39
C GLY A 238 -14.85 2.35 8.82
N ALA A 239 -15.48 1.74 9.84
CA ALA A 239 -15.09 1.91 11.24
C ALA A 239 -13.63 1.51 11.50
N SER A 240 -13.14 0.47 10.81
CA SER A 240 -11.73 0.09 10.89
C SER A 240 -10.80 1.18 10.34
N LYS A 241 -11.11 1.79 9.19
CA LYS A 241 -10.33 2.92 8.63
C LYS A 241 -10.38 4.16 9.52
N LYS A 242 -11.54 4.44 10.14
CA LYS A 242 -11.69 5.56 11.08
C LYS A 242 -10.71 5.53 12.24
N LYS A 243 -10.22 4.32 12.66
CA LYS A 243 -9.23 4.18 13.73
C LYS A 243 -7.99 5.04 13.49
N LEU A 244 -7.54 5.22 12.24
CA LEU A 244 -6.38 6.07 11.92
C LEU A 244 -6.61 7.53 12.32
N PHE A 245 -7.84 8.03 12.13
CA PHE A 245 -8.22 9.44 12.38
C PHE A 245 -8.52 9.73 13.85
N THR A 246 -8.53 8.71 14.68
CA THR A 246 -8.73 8.83 16.13
C THR A 246 -7.48 8.54 16.94
N MET A 247 -6.34 8.34 16.29
CA MET A 247 -5.07 8.07 16.96
C MET A 247 -4.61 9.28 17.78
N PRO A 248 -3.97 9.02 18.96
CA PRO A 248 -3.35 10.07 19.73
C PRO A 248 -2.27 10.80 18.91
N ARG A 249 -2.14 12.11 19.10
CA ARG A 249 -1.13 12.97 18.45
C ARG A 249 -1.35 13.24 16.96
N LEU A 250 -2.41 12.73 16.33
CA LEU A 250 -2.77 13.14 14.98
C LEU A 250 -3.05 14.65 14.97
N LYS A 251 -2.34 15.38 14.12
CA LYS A 251 -2.46 16.84 13.98
C LYS A 251 -3.43 17.21 12.85
N ARG A 252 -3.36 16.47 11.73
CA ARG A 252 -4.07 16.79 10.48
C ARG A 252 -4.78 15.60 9.88
N ALA A 253 -5.94 15.85 9.29
CA ALA A 253 -6.70 14.88 8.51
C ALA A 253 -6.99 15.44 7.12
N VAL A 254 -6.48 14.78 6.08
CA VAL A 254 -6.72 15.12 4.67
C VAL A 254 -7.87 14.24 4.16
N ILE A 255 -8.99 14.86 3.80
CA ILE A 255 -10.26 14.16 3.57
C ILE A 255 -10.80 14.44 2.17
N ASN A 256 -11.19 13.38 1.47
CA ASN A 256 -11.92 13.43 0.20
C ASN A 256 -13.37 13.85 0.41
N LEU A 257 -13.79 15.00 -0.15
CA LEU A 257 -15.18 15.44 -0.11
C LEU A 257 -16.07 14.81 -1.19
N ASP A 258 -15.49 14.14 -2.18
CA ASP A 258 -16.25 13.42 -3.21
C ASP A 258 -16.74 12.05 -2.71
N ASP A 259 -16.23 11.58 -1.57
CA ASP A 259 -16.62 10.34 -0.92
C ASP A 259 -17.57 10.60 0.26
N ALA A 260 -18.72 9.92 0.28
CA ALA A 260 -19.75 10.11 1.32
C ALA A 260 -19.25 9.74 2.72
N TYR A 261 -18.40 8.69 2.83
CA TYR A 261 -17.81 8.31 4.11
C TYR A 261 -16.79 9.35 4.59
N GLY A 262 -16.03 9.98 3.66
CA GLY A 262 -15.14 11.09 3.98
C GLY A 262 -15.88 12.27 4.61
N ILE A 263 -17.04 12.64 4.07
CA ILE A 263 -17.88 13.70 4.65
C ILE A 263 -18.37 13.31 6.06
N SER A 264 -18.82 12.07 6.25
CA SER A 264 -19.26 11.61 7.58
C SER A 264 -18.09 11.59 8.59
N LEU A 265 -16.90 11.23 8.13
CA LEU A 265 -15.70 11.18 8.96
C LEU A 265 -15.34 12.56 9.54
N ILE A 266 -15.49 13.64 8.76
CA ILE A 266 -15.25 15.01 9.22
C ILE A 266 -16.09 15.33 10.46
N ASN A 267 -17.39 14.98 10.47
CA ASN A 267 -18.28 15.24 11.59
C ASN A 267 -17.81 14.58 12.88
N ASP A 268 -17.12 13.44 12.76
CA ASP A 268 -16.64 12.65 13.89
C ASP A 268 -15.32 13.16 14.48
N ILE A 269 -14.50 13.87 13.68
CA ILE A 269 -13.12 14.20 14.06
C ILE A 269 -12.81 15.72 14.09
N ALA A 270 -13.67 16.57 13.53
CA ALA A 270 -13.39 18.01 13.34
C ALA A 270 -13.03 18.80 14.61
N SER A 271 -13.47 18.33 15.79
CA SER A 271 -13.12 18.96 17.07
C SER A 271 -11.73 18.57 17.62
N ARG A 272 -11.02 17.65 16.96
CA ARG A 272 -9.80 17.03 17.47
C ARG A 272 -8.55 17.28 16.62
N VAL A 273 -8.72 17.48 15.32
CA VAL A 273 -7.63 17.58 14.35
C VAL A 273 -7.93 18.68 13.34
N GLU A 274 -6.90 19.27 12.76
CA GLU A 274 -7.04 20.17 11.62
C GLU A 274 -7.56 19.39 10.40
N ILE A 275 -8.63 19.89 9.76
CA ILE A 275 -9.21 19.27 8.58
C ILE A 275 -8.74 20.01 7.33
N VAL A 276 -8.08 19.28 6.45
CA VAL A 276 -7.74 19.71 5.09
C VAL A 276 -8.57 18.91 4.11
N THR A 277 -9.28 19.58 3.21
CA THR A 277 -10.19 18.90 2.29
C THR A 277 -9.72 18.99 0.86
N TYR A 278 -10.02 17.94 0.08
CA TYR A 278 -9.81 17.98 -1.36
C TYR A 278 -11.02 17.42 -2.12
N SER A 279 -11.21 17.87 -3.37
CA SER A 279 -12.31 17.44 -4.21
C SER A 279 -12.06 17.75 -5.68
N GLN A 280 -12.59 16.91 -6.55
CA GLN A 280 -12.67 17.15 -8.00
C GLN A 280 -13.87 18.03 -8.37
N SER A 281 -14.92 18.06 -7.55
CA SER A 281 -16.22 18.63 -7.90
C SER A 281 -16.70 19.76 -6.97
N ARG A 282 -16.20 19.84 -5.74
CA ARG A 282 -16.73 20.76 -4.71
C ARG A 282 -15.86 22.00 -4.55
N ALA A 283 -16.42 23.17 -4.85
CA ALA A 283 -15.73 24.45 -4.74
C ALA A 283 -15.31 24.81 -3.29
N ALA A 284 -15.95 24.20 -2.27
CA ALA A 284 -15.63 24.43 -0.87
C ALA A 284 -14.37 23.68 -0.39
N ALA A 285 -13.79 22.77 -1.21
CA ALA A 285 -12.59 22.07 -0.84
C ALA A 285 -11.36 22.98 -0.77
N SER A 286 -10.49 22.74 0.21
CA SER A 286 -9.22 23.49 0.39
C SER A 286 -8.30 23.35 -0.83
N VAL A 287 -8.28 22.14 -1.41
CA VAL A 287 -7.55 21.84 -2.64
C VAL A 287 -8.53 21.25 -3.67
N ARG A 288 -8.53 21.82 -4.88
CA ARG A 288 -9.43 21.37 -5.93
C ARG A 288 -8.86 21.58 -7.33
N ALA A 289 -9.39 20.85 -8.28
CA ALA A 289 -9.11 21.04 -9.70
C ALA A 289 -10.30 21.72 -10.39
N GLU A 290 -10.00 22.68 -11.24
CA GLU A 290 -10.97 23.35 -12.12
C GLU A 290 -10.51 23.15 -13.57
N ARG A 291 -11.42 23.28 -14.55
CA ARG A 291 -11.10 23.20 -16.00
C ARG A 291 -10.26 21.96 -16.35
N VAL A 292 -10.70 20.79 -15.86
CA VAL A 292 -10.01 19.52 -16.09
C VAL A 292 -10.19 19.09 -17.55
N ALA A 293 -9.08 18.73 -18.20
CA ALA A 293 -9.05 18.09 -19.51
C ALA A 293 -8.13 16.86 -19.46
N MET A 294 -8.55 15.79 -20.11
CA MET A 294 -7.80 14.52 -20.18
C MET A 294 -7.55 14.18 -21.65
N ASP A 295 -6.32 13.81 -21.95
CA ASP A 295 -5.89 13.40 -23.29
C ASP A 295 -4.73 12.39 -23.21
N SER A 296 -4.21 11.94 -24.33
CA SER A 296 -3.10 10.98 -24.39
C SER A 296 -1.81 11.45 -23.71
N GLN A 297 -1.69 12.74 -23.41
CA GLN A 297 -0.56 13.34 -22.69
C GLN A 297 -0.79 13.41 -21.18
N GLY A 298 -1.97 13.02 -20.70
CA GLY A 298 -2.31 12.97 -19.28
C GLY A 298 -3.44 13.90 -18.87
N ILE A 299 -3.34 14.46 -17.67
CA ILE A 299 -4.34 15.30 -17.02
C ILE A 299 -3.87 16.75 -17.02
N ALA A 300 -4.63 17.64 -17.63
CA ALA A 300 -4.47 19.09 -17.52
C ALA A 300 -5.57 19.67 -16.64
N MET A 301 -5.22 20.60 -15.74
CA MET A 301 -6.17 21.20 -14.80
C MET A 301 -5.74 22.58 -14.38
N HIS A 302 -6.68 23.39 -13.94
CA HIS A 302 -6.40 24.56 -13.11
C HIS A 302 -6.45 24.15 -11.64
N LEU A 303 -5.30 24.06 -11.02
CA LEU A 303 -5.16 23.62 -9.62
C LEU A 303 -5.33 24.82 -8.68
N VAL A 304 -6.20 24.71 -7.69
CA VAL A 304 -6.45 25.72 -6.66
C VAL A 304 -6.04 25.15 -5.30
N THR A 305 -5.20 25.88 -4.58
CA THR A 305 -4.66 25.52 -3.26
C THR A 305 -4.60 26.71 -2.33
N PRO A 306 -4.44 26.53 -1.00
CA PRO A 306 -4.23 27.63 -0.05
C PRO A 306 -2.99 28.50 -0.32
N ILE A 307 -1.98 27.99 -1.04
CA ILE A 307 -0.73 28.71 -1.35
C ILE A 307 -0.71 29.32 -2.75
N GLY A 308 -1.82 29.28 -3.48
CA GLY A 308 -1.96 29.85 -4.83
C GLY A 308 -2.66 28.92 -5.80
N SER A 309 -2.81 29.37 -7.05
CA SER A 309 -3.47 28.60 -8.11
C SER A 309 -2.78 28.81 -9.46
N GLY A 310 -3.01 27.87 -10.38
CA GLY A 310 -2.46 27.95 -11.73
C GLY A 310 -2.70 26.68 -12.54
N ASP A 311 -2.36 26.73 -13.82
CA ASP A 311 -2.53 25.62 -14.74
C ASP A 311 -1.36 24.63 -14.58
N VAL A 312 -1.71 23.33 -14.48
CA VAL A 312 -0.75 22.23 -14.31
C VAL A 312 -1.12 21.09 -15.25
N ARG A 313 -0.13 20.47 -15.90
CA ARG A 313 -0.30 19.23 -16.65
C ARG A 313 0.56 18.13 -16.06
N VAL A 314 -0.03 16.96 -15.86
CA VAL A 314 0.63 15.80 -15.25
C VAL A 314 0.47 14.60 -16.17
N GLY A 315 1.55 13.88 -16.48
CA GLY A 315 1.57 12.72 -17.37
C GLY A 315 1.01 11.44 -16.73
N LEU A 316 -0.17 11.53 -16.12
CA LEU A 316 -0.87 10.40 -15.50
C LEU A 316 -2.21 10.15 -16.17
N LEU A 317 -2.66 8.88 -16.18
CA LEU A 317 -3.92 8.46 -16.78
C LEU A 317 -4.98 8.18 -15.72
N GLY A 318 -6.25 8.47 -16.07
CA GLY A 318 -7.47 8.13 -15.34
C GLY A 318 -7.89 9.18 -14.30
N GLY A 319 -9.18 9.49 -14.28
CA GLY A 319 -9.78 10.48 -13.39
C GLY A 319 -9.60 10.15 -11.90
N PHE A 320 -9.43 8.87 -11.53
CA PHE A 320 -9.08 8.50 -10.17
C PHE A 320 -7.66 8.97 -9.76
N ASN A 321 -6.73 9.11 -10.71
CA ASN A 321 -5.42 9.70 -10.44
C ASN A 321 -5.50 11.20 -10.22
N LEU A 322 -6.49 11.90 -10.79
CA LEU A 322 -6.78 13.27 -10.41
C LEU A 322 -7.14 13.37 -8.92
N SER A 323 -8.02 12.49 -8.41
CA SER A 323 -8.33 12.43 -6.98
C SER A 323 -7.08 12.13 -6.13
N ASN A 324 -6.25 11.17 -6.55
CA ASN A 324 -4.99 10.86 -5.87
C ASN A 324 -4.03 12.06 -5.85
N LEU A 325 -3.91 12.79 -6.96
CA LEU A 325 -3.11 14.02 -7.06
C LEU A 325 -3.59 15.11 -6.10
N LEU A 326 -4.91 15.32 -6.03
CA LEU A 326 -5.48 16.31 -5.10
C LEU A 326 -5.22 15.92 -3.64
N ALA A 327 -5.29 14.63 -3.28
CA ALA A 327 -4.89 14.12 -1.97
C ALA A 327 -3.41 14.40 -1.68
N VAL A 328 -2.54 14.14 -2.66
CA VAL A 328 -1.09 14.42 -2.56
C VAL A 328 -0.85 15.90 -2.34
N VAL A 329 -1.44 16.76 -3.17
CA VAL A 329 -1.30 18.23 -3.06
C VAL A 329 -1.79 18.72 -1.71
N ALA A 330 -2.97 18.30 -1.27
CA ALA A 330 -3.52 18.68 0.03
C ALA A 330 -2.59 18.28 1.19
N THR A 331 -2.01 17.07 1.11
CA THR A 331 -1.08 16.57 2.13
C THR A 331 0.23 17.37 2.11
N VAL A 332 0.86 17.53 0.96
CA VAL A 332 2.15 18.22 0.83
C VAL A 332 2.03 19.69 1.25
N VAL A 333 0.98 20.39 0.79
CA VAL A 333 0.75 21.78 1.16
C VAL A 333 0.55 21.90 2.67
N SER A 334 -0.32 21.08 3.28
CA SER A 334 -0.57 21.16 4.72
C SER A 334 0.65 20.76 5.56
N TYR A 335 1.45 19.81 5.09
CA TYR A 335 2.69 19.39 5.76
C TYR A 335 3.73 20.53 5.75
N CYS A 336 4.06 21.05 4.57
CA CYS A 336 5.08 22.09 4.42
C CYS A 336 4.69 23.44 5.05
N THR A 337 3.40 23.81 5.05
CA THR A 337 2.97 25.07 5.67
C THR A 337 3.00 25.01 7.20
N ALA A 338 2.67 23.88 7.80
CA ALA A 338 2.70 23.71 9.26
C ALA A 338 4.12 23.67 9.84
N GLU A 339 5.08 23.12 9.10
CA GLU A 339 6.50 23.15 9.49
C GLU A 339 7.05 24.60 9.50
N ALA A 340 6.58 25.45 8.59
CA ALA A 340 6.98 26.86 8.53
C ALA A 340 6.52 27.69 9.75
N ASP A 341 5.43 27.28 10.40
CA ASP A 341 4.87 27.94 11.59
C ASP A 341 5.48 27.44 12.91
N SER A 342 6.26 26.36 12.89
CA SER A 342 6.91 25.83 14.08
C SER A 342 8.10 26.71 14.52
N GLN A 343 8.15 27.12 15.81
CA GLN A 343 9.25 27.89 16.37
C GLN A 343 10.52 27.07 16.66
N ASP A 344 10.50 25.78 16.42
CA ASP A 344 11.67 24.90 16.57
C ASP A 344 12.58 25.02 15.34
N ALA A 345 13.66 25.77 15.51
CA ALA A 345 14.61 26.14 14.46
C ALA A 345 15.45 24.99 13.86
N SER A 346 15.14 23.74 14.18
CA SER A 346 15.74 22.53 13.58
C SER A 346 14.94 21.98 12.40
N ALA A 347 13.69 22.40 12.20
CA ALA A 347 12.87 21.99 11.09
C ALA A 347 13.23 22.81 9.84
N PHE A 348 13.43 22.11 8.74
CA PHE A 348 13.71 22.66 7.41
C PHE A 348 12.60 23.67 7.03
N GLN A 349 12.90 24.98 7.05
CA GLN A 349 11.95 26.03 6.68
C GLN A 349 11.64 25.93 5.18
N CYS A 350 10.75 25.04 4.79
CA CYS A 350 10.25 24.96 3.43
C CYS A 350 9.16 26.00 3.24
N LYS A 351 9.52 27.20 2.79
CA LYS A 351 8.54 28.17 2.28
C LYS A 351 8.06 27.68 0.91
N LEU A 352 7.13 26.72 0.92
CA LEU A 352 6.55 26.19 -0.30
C LEU A 352 5.78 27.26 -1.05
N ILE A 353 6.14 27.49 -2.30
CA ILE A 353 5.39 28.35 -3.22
C ILE A 353 4.73 27.53 -4.31
N PHE A 354 3.60 28.00 -4.83
CA PHE A 354 2.82 27.27 -5.83
C PHE A 354 3.62 26.84 -7.07
N SER A 355 4.54 27.67 -7.55
CA SER A 355 5.35 27.34 -8.73
C SER A 355 6.28 26.14 -8.51
N GLN A 356 6.83 25.96 -7.32
CA GLN A 356 7.65 24.78 -6.97
C GLN A 356 6.79 23.53 -6.94
N LEU A 357 5.61 23.60 -6.31
CA LEU A 357 4.65 22.50 -6.30
C LEU A 357 4.22 22.12 -7.72
N ALA A 358 3.81 23.09 -8.54
CA ALA A 358 3.41 22.87 -9.92
C ALA A 358 4.52 22.20 -10.75
N ALA A 359 5.75 22.66 -10.59
CA ALA A 359 6.91 22.06 -11.25
C ALA A 359 7.18 20.60 -10.79
N ALA A 360 7.02 20.31 -9.49
CA ALA A 360 7.16 18.94 -8.98
C ALA A 360 6.06 18.01 -9.54
N LEU A 361 4.82 18.48 -9.59
CA LEU A 361 3.69 17.72 -10.17
C LEU A 361 3.90 17.39 -11.64
N THR A 362 4.44 18.33 -12.44
CA THR A 362 4.73 18.10 -13.86
C THR A 362 5.79 17.01 -14.09
N ARG A 363 6.68 16.78 -13.13
CA ARG A 363 7.72 15.74 -13.19
C ARG A 363 7.31 14.37 -12.66
N LEU A 364 6.08 14.25 -12.14
CA LEU A 364 5.59 12.97 -11.62
C LEU A 364 5.64 11.86 -12.65
N LYS A 365 6.12 10.72 -12.21
CA LYS A 365 6.14 9.49 -13.00
C LYS A 365 5.04 8.53 -12.53
N PRO A 366 4.40 7.79 -13.45
CA PRO A 366 3.46 6.74 -13.09
C PRO A 366 4.08 5.74 -12.12
N VAL A 367 3.25 5.20 -11.23
CA VAL A 367 3.66 4.14 -10.32
C VAL A 367 3.74 2.82 -11.09
N PRO A 368 4.79 2.00 -10.92
CA PRO A 368 4.88 0.71 -11.59
C PRO A 368 3.61 -0.13 -11.40
N GLY A 369 3.05 -0.61 -12.51
CA GLY A 369 1.83 -1.42 -12.52
C GLY A 369 0.55 -0.71 -12.07
N ARG A 370 0.49 0.63 -12.09
CA ARG A 370 -0.70 1.44 -11.81
C ARG A 370 -0.93 2.40 -12.97
N MET A 371 -1.87 2.07 -13.87
CA MET A 371 -2.10 2.79 -15.13
C MET A 371 -0.78 3.14 -15.84
N GLN A 372 0.13 2.20 -15.83
CA GLN A 372 1.47 2.37 -16.36
C GLN A 372 1.45 2.22 -17.88
N ILE A 373 1.72 3.30 -18.61
CA ILE A 373 1.94 3.22 -20.05
C ILE A 373 3.25 2.46 -20.32
N VAL A 374 3.17 1.42 -21.12
CA VAL A 374 4.33 0.66 -21.58
C VAL A 374 4.83 1.26 -22.88
N ALA A 375 5.91 2.05 -22.78
CA ALA A 375 6.59 2.58 -23.95
C ALA A 375 7.55 1.55 -24.55
N ALA A 376 7.66 1.50 -25.87
CA ALA A 376 8.78 0.85 -26.53
C ALA A 376 10.03 1.75 -26.41
N ALA A 377 11.21 1.15 -26.49
CA ALA A 377 12.47 1.90 -26.51
C ALA A 377 12.61 2.85 -27.73
N SER A 378 11.75 2.68 -28.74
CA SER A 378 11.57 3.58 -29.88
C SER A 378 10.17 4.19 -29.81
N ASP A 379 10.03 5.50 -29.89
CA ASP A 379 8.78 6.29 -29.83
C ASP A 379 7.76 6.01 -30.96
N ILE A 380 7.81 4.85 -31.61
CA ILE A 380 7.01 4.50 -32.77
C ILE A 380 6.01 3.38 -32.43
N SER A 381 5.21 3.55 -31.42
CA SER A 381 4.07 2.66 -31.22
C SER A 381 2.79 3.31 -31.74
N ASP A 382 2.10 2.62 -32.63
CA ASP A 382 0.78 3.02 -33.15
C ASP A 382 -0.37 2.52 -32.25
N VAL A 383 -0.07 1.93 -31.09
CA VAL A 383 -1.01 1.47 -30.08
C VAL A 383 -0.57 1.89 -28.69
N SER A 384 -1.52 2.13 -27.81
CA SER A 384 -1.27 2.41 -26.40
C SER A 384 -1.47 1.14 -25.57
N VAL A 385 -0.45 0.72 -24.83
CA VAL A 385 -0.52 -0.44 -23.93
C VAL A 385 -0.37 0.04 -22.49
N VAL A 386 -1.33 -0.30 -21.64
CA VAL A 386 -1.37 0.12 -20.24
C VAL A 386 -1.44 -1.11 -19.34
N VAL A 387 -0.58 -1.15 -18.33
CA VAL A 387 -0.57 -2.20 -17.29
C VAL A 387 -1.13 -1.64 -15.99
N ASP A 388 -2.09 -2.36 -15.41
CA ASP A 388 -2.72 -1.97 -14.12
C ASP A 388 -2.91 -3.15 -13.17
N TYR A 389 -2.91 -2.86 -11.90
CA TYR A 389 -3.15 -3.83 -10.82
C TYR A 389 -4.65 -4.08 -10.55
N ALA A 390 -5.55 -3.59 -11.37
CA ALA A 390 -7.01 -3.74 -11.22
C ALA A 390 -7.40 -5.22 -11.18
N HIS A 391 -7.70 -5.73 -10.00
CA HIS A 391 -8.03 -7.12 -9.71
C HIS A 391 -9.38 -7.28 -8.95
N THR A 392 -10.14 -6.20 -8.89
CA THR A 392 -11.50 -6.14 -8.33
C THR A 392 -12.45 -5.56 -9.36
N PRO A 393 -13.78 -5.81 -9.28
CA PRO A 393 -14.75 -5.24 -10.22
C PRO A 393 -14.67 -3.72 -10.29
N ASP A 394 -14.60 -3.03 -9.16
CA ASP A 394 -14.53 -1.57 -9.07
C ASP A 394 -13.20 -1.02 -9.60
N GLY A 395 -12.08 -1.70 -9.30
CA GLY A 395 -10.77 -1.37 -9.85
C GLY A 395 -10.73 -1.50 -11.36
N LEU A 396 -11.28 -2.60 -11.91
CA LEU A 396 -11.35 -2.83 -13.36
C LEU A 396 -12.23 -1.80 -14.06
N ARG A 397 -13.41 -1.49 -13.48
CA ARG A 397 -14.28 -0.43 -13.98
C ARG A 397 -13.57 0.91 -14.02
N SER A 398 -12.88 1.27 -12.93
CA SER A 398 -12.17 2.54 -12.84
C SER A 398 -11.03 2.64 -13.86
N ALA A 399 -10.28 1.55 -14.08
CA ALA A 399 -9.21 1.51 -15.08
C ALA A 399 -9.76 1.65 -16.51
N LEU A 400 -10.83 0.93 -16.87
CA LEU A 400 -11.45 0.99 -18.19
C LEU A 400 -12.06 2.37 -18.46
N LEU A 401 -12.84 2.92 -17.54
CA LEU A 401 -13.38 4.27 -17.64
C LEU A 401 -12.28 5.32 -17.74
N GLY A 402 -11.24 5.20 -16.90
CA GLY A 402 -10.12 6.12 -16.94
C GLY A 402 -9.38 6.12 -18.30
N LEU A 403 -9.29 4.97 -18.98
CA LEU A 403 -8.71 4.93 -20.32
C LEU A 403 -9.63 5.59 -21.37
N ARG A 404 -10.95 5.44 -21.24
CA ARG A 404 -11.92 6.14 -22.12
C ARG A 404 -11.86 7.67 -21.99
N GLU A 405 -11.46 8.21 -20.87
CA GLU A 405 -11.28 9.65 -20.68
C GLU A 405 -10.08 10.21 -21.46
N HIS A 406 -9.12 9.35 -21.83
CA HIS A 406 -7.87 9.74 -22.49
C HIS A 406 -7.77 9.33 -23.96
N PHE A 407 -8.55 8.32 -24.37
CA PHE A 407 -8.39 7.68 -25.68
C PHE A 407 -9.75 7.35 -26.31
N ASP A 408 -9.89 7.68 -27.60
CA ASP A 408 -11.08 7.38 -28.40
C ASP A 408 -10.98 6.03 -29.15
N GLY A 409 -9.83 5.36 -29.10
CA GLY A 409 -9.55 4.13 -29.84
C GLY A 409 -10.28 2.89 -29.31
N GLU A 410 -10.26 1.79 -30.09
CA GLU A 410 -10.76 0.47 -29.67
C GLU A 410 -10.06 0.03 -28.38
N LEU A 411 -10.81 -0.19 -27.31
CA LEU A 411 -10.28 -0.58 -25.99
C LEU A 411 -10.39 -2.09 -25.79
N THR A 412 -9.25 -2.76 -25.71
CA THR A 412 -9.16 -4.19 -25.43
C THR A 412 -8.73 -4.41 -23.98
N CYS A 413 -9.47 -5.26 -23.26
CA CYS A 413 -9.14 -5.66 -21.89
C CYS A 413 -8.59 -7.08 -21.85
N VAL A 414 -7.37 -7.26 -21.33
CA VAL A 414 -6.72 -8.56 -21.06
C VAL A 414 -6.65 -8.75 -19.55
N PHE A 415 -7.35 -9.73 -18.99
CA PHE A 415 -7.33 -9.96 -17.57
C PHE A 415 -7.67 -11.40 -17.16
N GLY A 416 -7.42 -11.72 -15.92
CA GLY A 416 -7.81 -12.93 -15.22
C GLY A 416 -8.14 -12.65 -13.77
N ALA A 417 -8.32 -13.69 -12.98
CA ALA A 417 -8.52 -13.57 -11.55
C ALA A 417 -7.64 -14.54 -10.76
N GLY A 418 -7.25 -14.16 -9.55
CA GLY A 418 -6.45 -15.02 -8.68
C GLY A 418 -7.25 -16.19 -8.11
N GLY A 419 -6.62 -17.37 -8.08
CA GLY A 419 -7.12 -18.54 -7.37
C GLY A 419 -6.97 -18.41 -5.85
N ASN A 420 -7.71 -19.22 -5.08
CA ASN A 420 -7.74 -19.20 -3.61
C ASN A 420 -8.02 -17.81 -3.03
N ARG A 421 -8.92 -17.09 -3.69
CA ARG A 421 -9.41 -15.75 -3.33
C ARG A 421 -10.94 -15.70 -3.45
N ASP A 422 -11.53 -14.55 -3.16
CA ASP A 422 -12.97 -14.32 -3.34
C ASP A 422 -13.41 -14.68 -4.76
N ALA A 423 -14.12 -15.81 -4.90
CA ALA A 423 -14.66 -16.26 -6.17
C ALA A 423 -15.89 -15.43 -6.61
N GLY A 424 -16.61 -14.83 -5.65
CA GLY A 424 -17.81 -14.04 -5.93
C GLY A 424 -17.54 -12.78 -6.76
N LYS A 425 -16.33 -12.27 -6.79
CA LYS A 425 -15.95 -11.12 -7.62
C LYS A 425 -15.75 -11.50 -9.10
N ARG A 426 -15.52 -12.78 -9.44
CA ARG A 426 -15.16 -13.23 -10.79
C ARG A 426 -16.26 -12.92 -11.83
N PRO A 427 -17.54 -13.30 -11.61
CA PRO A 427 -18.60 -12.92 -12.54
C PRO A 427 -18.78 -11.40 -12.66
N LEU A 428 -18.65 -10.67 -11.54
CA LEU A 428 -18.77 -9.21 -11.55
C LEU A 428 -17.66 -8.52 -12.36
N MET A 429 -16.45 -9.09 -12.38
CA MET A 429 -15.36 -8.60 -13.25
C MET A 429 -15.67 -8.87 -14.71
N GLY A 430 -16.29 -10.01 -15.04
CA GLY A 430 -16.77 -10.33 -16.38
C GLY A 430 -17.80 -9.32 -16.87
N GLU A 431 -18.84 -9.05 -16.09
CA GLU A 431 -19.87 -8.04 -16.37
C GLU A 431 -19.27 -6.65 -16.63
N VAL A 432 -18.34 -6.24 -15.76
CA VAL A 432 -17.64 -4.95 -15.93
C VAL A 432 -16.84 -4.90 -17.22
N ALA A 433 -16.08 -5.95 -17.54
CA ALA A 433 -15.27 -5.98 -18.76
C ALA A 433 -16.14 -5.94 -20.01
N GLU A 434 -17.26 -6.70 -20.04
CA GLU A 434 -18.21 -6.67 -21.15
C GLU A 434 -18.82 -5.29 -21.38
N HIS A 435 -19.11 -4.58 -20.28
CA HIS A 435 -19.80 -3.28 -20.36
C HIS A 435 -18.88 -2.13 -20.81
N TYR A 436 -17.58 -2.14 -20.44
CA TYR A 436 -16.69 -1.00 -20.60
C TYR A 436 -15.55 -1.20 -21.61
N ALA A 437 -15.27 -2.44 -22.05
CA ALA A 437 -14.29 -2.73 -23.09
C ALA A 437 -14.98 -3.11 -24.41
N ASP A 438 -14.34 -2.81 -25.57
CA ASP A 438 -14.83 -3.22 -26.87
C ASP A 438 -14.47 -4.68 -27.18
N ARG A 439 -13.37 -5.16 -26.61
CA ARG A 439 -12.88 -6.55 -26.73
C ARG A 439 -12.35 -7.04 -25.40
N VAL A 440 -12.60 -8.31 -25.12
CA VAL A 440 -12.14 -8.95 -23.89
C VAL A 440 -11.37 -10.23 -24.21
N ILE A 441 -10.20 -10.36 -23.60
CA ILE A 441 -9.40 -11.58 -23.59
C ILE A 441 -9.25 -12.03 -22.14
N LEU A 442 -9.70 -13.24 -21.83
CA LEU A 442 -9.52 -13.87 -20.54
C LEU A 442 -8.29 -14.76 -20.55
N THR A 443 -7.44 -14.59 -19.52
CA THR A 443 -6.17 -15.30 -19.38
C THR A 443 -5.92 -15.68 -17.92
N ASP A 444 -4.91 -16.51 -17.66
CA ASP A 444 -4.53 -16.85 -16.30
C ASP A 444 -3.85 -15.63 -15.62
N ASP A 445 -4.23 -15.36 -14.37
CA ASP A 445 -3.54 -14.42 -13.47
C ASP A 445 -2.55 -15.21 -12.60
N ASN A 446 -2.86 -15.49 -11.34
CA ASN A 446 -2.20 -16.42 -10.44
C ASN A 446 -3.21 -17.53 -10.07
N PRO A 447 -3.31 -18.62 -10.83
CA PRO A 447 -4.28 -19.68 -10.54
C PRO A 447 -4.07 -20.32 -9.15
N ARG A 448 -2.84 -20.31 -8.64
CA ARG A 448 -2.43 -20.96 -7.39
C ARG A 448 -2.78 -22.44 -7.40
N ALA A 449 -3.61 -22.90 -6.45
CA ALA A 449 -4.03 -24.30 -6.37
C ALA A 449 -5.33 -24.59 -7.14
N GLU A 450 -5.97 -23.58 -7.76
CA GLU A 450 -7.17 -23.78 -8.57
C GLU A 450 -6.80 -24.04 -10.03
N GLU A 451 -7.69 -24.73 -10.75
CA GLU A 451 -7.55 -24.92 -12.20
C GLU A 451 -7.92 -23.60 -12.92
N GLY A 452 -6.98 -23.08 -13.73
CA GLY A 452 -7.14 -21.77 -14.37
C GLY A 452 -8.33 -21.68 -15.32
N GLY A 453 -8.67 -22.78 -16.04
CA GLY A 453 -9.87 -22.84 -16.87
C GLY A 453 -11.15 -22.68 -16.08
N ALA A 454 -11.24 -23.27 -14.88
CA ALA A 454 -12.40 -23.12 -14.00
C ALA A 454 -12.55 -21.67 -13.49
N ILE A 455 -11.44 -20.96 -13.27
CA ILE A 455 -11.46 -19.53 -12.93
C ILE A 455 -12.01 -18.72 -14.11
N ILE A 456 -11.57 -18.99 -15.32
CA ILE A 456 -12.04 -18.33 -16.55
C ILE A 456 -13.55 -18.60 -16.76
N ASP A 457 -14.02 -19.84 -16.55
CA ASP A 457 -15.44 -20.16 -16.66
C ASP A 457 -16.30 -19.39 -15.65
N GLN A 458 -15.81 -19.17 -14.43
CA GLN A 458 -16.50 -18.34 -13.43
C GLN A 458 -16.53 -16.86 -13.84
N ILE A 459 -15.47 -16.33 -14.45
CA ILE A 459 -15.50 -14.96 -14.99
C ILE A 459 -16.52 -14.87 -16.12
N LEU A 460 -16.54 -15.84 -17.02
CA LEU A 460 -17.46 -15.91 -18.16
C LEU A 460 -18.93 -16.00 -17.75
N SER A 461 -19.24 -16.59 -16.59
CA SER A 461 -20.61 -16.64 -16.08
C SER A 461 -21.23 -15.24 -15.83
N GLY A 462 -20.41 -14.19 -15.81
CA GLY A 462 -20.87 -12.81 -15.69
C GLY A 462 -21.13 -12.10 -17.02
N PHE A 463 -20.81 -12.73 -18.16
CA PHE A 463 -21.05 -12.18 -19.49
C PHE A 463 -22.46 -12.53 -19.99
N ALA A 464 -23.13 -11.56 -20.60
CA ALA A 464 -24.36 -11.80 -21.35
C ALA A 464 -24.09 -12.44 -22.72
N GLY A 465 -22.94 -12.10 -23.34
CA GLY A 465 -22.50 -12.63 -24.64
C GLY A 465 -21.14 -13.33 -24.57
N PRO A 466 -21.02 -14.50 -23.87
CA PRO A 466 -19.72 -15.14 -23.64
C PRO A 466 -19.00 -15.64 -24.90
N ASP A 467 -19.73 -15.85 -26.01
CA ASP A 467 -19.17 -16.35 -27.28
C ASP A 467 -18.24 -15.34 -27.98
N ALA A 468 -18.36 -14.05 -27.66
CA ALA A 468 -17.50 -13.00 -28.18
C ALA A 468 -16.16 -12.88 -27.42
N VAL A 469 -16.02 -13.57 -26.29
CA VAL A 469 -14.85 -13.48 -25.42
C VAL A 469 -13.78 -14.46 -25.84
N VAL A 470 -12.57 -13.97 -26.06
CA VAL A 470 -11.42 -14.82 -26.39
C VAL A 470 -10.84 -15.40 -25.11
N ARG A 471 -10.65 -16.71 -25.08
CA ARG A 471 -10.01 -17.44 -23.98
C ARG A 471 -8.60 -17.84 -24.39
N MET A 472 -7.60 -17.37 -23.66
CA MET A 472 -6.19 -17.67 -23.93
C MET A 472 -5.45 -17.81 -22.59
N ARG A 473 -5.28 -19.05 -22.12
CA ARG A 473 -4.74 -19.33 -20.79
C ARG A 473 -3.31 -18.85 -20.61
N ASP A 474 -2.46 -19.03 -21.63
CA ASP A 474 -1.10 -18.47 -21.59
C ASP A 474 -1.14 -16.94 -21.66
N ARG A 475 -0.77 -16.31 -20.56
CA ARG A 475 -0.82 -14.85 -20.43
C ARG A 475 0.19 -14.15 -21.32
N ALA A 476 1.37 -14.72 -21.52
CA ALA A 476 2.37 -14.14 -22.42
C ALA A 476 1.90 -14.18 -23.88
N GLU A 477 1.29 -15.31 -24.30
CA GLU A 477 0.69 -15.45 -25.62
C GLU A 477 -0.50 -14.50 -25.81
N ALA A 478 -1.37 -14.35 -24.80
CA ALA A 478 -2.49 -13.43 -24.81
C ALA A 478 -2.02 -11.98 -25.07
N ILE A 479 -1.04 -11.51 -24.30
CA ILE A 479 -0.45 -10.18 -24.42
C ILE A 479 0.16 -9.99 -25.82
N ALA A 480 0.97 -10.94 -26.29
CA ALA A 480 1.64 -10.86 -27.58
C ALA A 480 0.65 -10.83 -28.75
N THR A 481 -0.37 -11.70 -28.70
CA THR A 481 -1.40 -11.82 -29.75
C THR A 481 -2.24 -10.56 -29.87
N VAL A 482 -2.69 -10.03 -28.73
CA VAL A 482 -3.53 -8.82 -28.71
C VAL A 482 -2.76 -7.61 -29.25
N ILE A 483 -1.52 -7.40 -28.81
CA ILE A 483 -0.70 -6.28 -29.27
C ILE A 483 -0.40 -6.41 -30.76
N ALA A 484 -0.09 -7.62 -31.25
CA ALA A 484 0.17 -7.84 -32.66
C ALA A 484 -1.05 -7.56 -33.55
N ALA A 485 -2.25 -7.96 -33.10
CA ALA A 485 -3.50 -7.85 -33.87
C ALA A 485 -4.22 -6.50 -33.76
N ALA A 486 -3.83 -5.65 -32.83
CA ALA A 486 -4.50 -4.38 -32.57
C ALA A 486 -4.46 -3.43 -33.77
N LYS A 487 -5.53 -2.67 -33.97
CA LYS A 487 -5.58 -1.61 -35.00
C LYS A 487 -4.74 -0.41 -34.56
N PRO A 488 -4.23 0.41 -35.51
CA PRO A 488 -3.63 1.70 -35.16
C PRO A 488 -4.58 2.55 -34.31
N GLY A 489 -4.07 3.19 -33.27
CA GLY A 489 -4.85 3.99 -32.31
C GLY A 489 -5.57 3.17 -31.25
N ALA A 490 -5.51 1.83 -31.30
CA ALA A 490 -6.13 1.00 -30.25
C ALA A 490 -5.42 1.13 -28.89
N VAL A 491 -6.19 0.89 -27.84
CA VAL A 491 -5.74 0.89 -26.45
C VAL A 491 -5.90 -0.51 -25.85
N ILE A 492 -4.87 -0.99 -25.19
CA ILE A 492 -4.86 -2.32 -24.58
C ILE A 492 -4.61 -2.16 -23.09
N LEU A 493 -5.58 -2.55 -22.27
CA LEU A 493 -5.44 -2.67 -20.83
C LEU A 493 -5.03 -4.12 -20.47
N ILE A 494 -3.89 -4.29 -19.84
CA ILE A 494 -3.46 -5.55 -19.22
C ILE A 494 -3.67 -5.40 -17.72
N ALA A 495 -4.70 -6.07 -17.16
CA ALA A 495 -5.13 -5.89 -15.78
C ALA A 495 -4.89 -7.14 -14.92
N GLY A 496 -4.76 -6.91 -13.61
CA GLY A 496 -4.67 -7.92 -12.56
C GLY A 496 -3.35 -7.92 -11.82
N LYS A 497 -2.24 -8.12 -12.50
CA LYS A 497 -0.92 -8.31 -11.91
C LYS A 497 -0.16 -7.01 -11.60
N GLY A 498 -0.35 -5.99 -12.43
CA GLY A 498 0.33 -4.70 -12.26
C GLY A 498 1.86 -4.84 -12.16
N HIS A 499 2.41 -4.57 -10.97
CA HIS A 499 3.86 -4.64 -10.70
C HIS A 499 4.38 -6.02 -10.31
N GLU A 500 3.51 -7.04 -10.20
CA GLU A 500 3.95 -8.40 -9.86
C GLU A 500 4.91 -8.94 -10.92
N ASN A 501 6.03 -9.50 -10.47
CA ASN A 501 7.08 -10.05 -11.33
C ASN A 501 7.11 -11.59 -11.33
N TYR A 502 6.01 -12.22 -10.96
CA TYR A 502 5.85 -13.69 -10.94
C TYR A 502 4.43 -14.09 -11.33
N GLN A 503 4.27 -15.34 -11.75
CA GLN A 503 2.99 -16.04 -11.83
C GLN A 503 3.04 -17.26 -10.90
N GLU A 504 2.00 -17.47 -10.08
CA GLU A 504 1.92 -18.55 -9.11
C GLU A 504 0.95 -19.63 -9.62
N ILE A 505 1.51 -20.82 -9.91
CA ILE A 505 0.79 -21.99 -10.44
C ILE A 505 1.13 -23.19 -9.57
N ASN A 506 0.13 -23.87 -8.99
CA ASN A 506 0.31 -25.04 -8.12
C ASN A 506 1.29 -24.81 -6.95
N GLY A 507 1.31 -23.58 -6.39
CA GLY A 507 2.20 -23.21 -5.29
C GLY A 507 3.63 -22.85 -5.70
N GLU A 508 3.96 -22.95 -6.99
CA GLU A 508 5.25 -22.54 -7.53
C GLU A 508 5.17 -21.14 -8.15
N ARG A 509 6.13 -20.29 -7.84
CA ARG A 509 6.28 -18.96 -8.43
C ARG A 509 7.27 -19.01 -9.58
N GLN A 510 6.80 -18.68 -10.76
CA GLN A 510 7.59 -18.55 -11.98
C GLN A 510 7.80 -17.08 -12.30
N PRO A 511 8.99 -16.65 -12.75
CA PRO A 511 9.21 -15.26 -13.18
C PRO A 511 8.25 -14.88 -14.31
N PHE A 512 7.56 -13.77 -14.16
CA PHE A 512 6.62 -13.25 -15.14
C PHE A 512 6.36 -11.75 -14.92
N SER A 513 6.35 -10.95 -15.98
CA SER A 513 6.06 -9.52 -15.89
C SER A 513 5.22 -9.07 -17.08
N ASP A 514 4.02 -8.54 -16.79
CA ASP A 514 3.15 -7.95 -17.81
C ASP A 514 3.86 -6.86 -18.62
N VAL A 515 4.63 -6.01 -17.94
CA VAL A 515 5.37 -4.89 -18.56
C VAL A 515 6.44 -5.39 -19.52
N GLU A 516 7.19 -6.44 -19.15
CA GLU A 516 8.25 -6.99 -20.02
C GLU A 516 7.68 -7.68 -21.25
N HIS A 517 6.63 -8.49 -21.07
CA HIS A 517 5.94 -9.14 -22.20
C HIS A 517 5.29 -8.13 -23.13
N ALA A 518 4.64 -7.08 -22.59
CA ALA A 518 4.06 -6.01 -23.39
C ALA A 518 5.15 -5.25 -24.17
N ARG A 519 6.26 -4.89 -23.53
CA ARG A 519 7.38 -4.20 -24.19
C ARG A 519 7.98 -5.02 -25.33
N ALA A 520 8.20 -6.31 -25.12
CA ALA A 520 8.70 -7.23 -26.14
C ALA A 520 7.72 -7.34 -27.33
N ALA A 521 6.42 -7.41 -27.05
CA ALA A 521 5.38 -7.48 -28.10
C ALA A 521 5.26 -6.17 -28.90
N ILE A 522 5.34 -5.00 -28.25
CA ILE A 522 5.36 -3.70 -28.91
C ILE A 522 6.57 -3.59 -29.83
N LEU A 523 7.76 -3.97 -29.36
CA LEU A 523 8.98 -3.95 -30.17
C LEU A 523 8.85 -4.87 -31.40
N LYS A 524 8.34 -6.09 -31.23
CA LYS A 524 8.11 -7.03 -32.34
C LYS A 524 7.14 -6.44 -33.38
N ARG A 525 6.04 -5.80 -32.93
CA ARG A 525 5.06 -5.15 -33.79
C ARG A 525 5.69 -4.02 -34.62
N SER A 526 6.50 -3.15 -33.99
CA SER A 526 7.16 -2.03 -34.68
C SER A 526 8.12 -2.50 -35.78
N LEU A 527 8.89 -3.58 -35.51
CA LEU A 527 9.80 -4.18 -36.50
C LEU A 527 9.06 -4.79 -37.69
N THR A 528 7.90 -5.41 -37.45
CA THR A 528 7.12 -6.07 -38.52
C THR A 528 6.47 -5.03 -39.48
N ARG A 529 6.06 -3.87 -38.94
CA ARG A 529 5.44 -2.79 -39.74
C ARG A 529 6.43 -1.83 -40.38
N GLY A 530 7.64 -1.70 -39.81
CA GLY A 530 8.73 -0.92 -40.44
C GLY A 530 9.37 -1.64 -41.62
N ALA A 531 9.06 -2.93 -41.84
CA ALA A 531 9.54 -3.75 -42.96
C ALA A 531 8.51 -3.88 -44.09
N SER A 532 7.31 -3.34 -43.92
CA SER A 532 6.23 -3.27 -44.93
C SER A 532 6.02 -1.82 -45.38
#